data_137eb10d8de6375768758206340d18a5
#
_entry.id   137eb10d8de6375768758206340d18a5
#
_cell.length_a   1.000
_cell.length_b   1.000
_cell.length_c   1.000
_cell.angle_alpha   90.00
_cell.angle_beta   90.00
_cell.angle_gamma   90.00
#
_symmetry.space_group_name_H-M   'P 1'
#
loop_
_entity.id
_entity.type
_entity.pdbx_description
1 polymer ?
#
loop_
_entity_poly.entity_id
_entity_poly.type
_entity_poly.pdbx_seq_one_letter_code
_entity_poly.pdbx_strand_id
1 'polypeptide(L)'
;MADFIQLKKDNILKIGIKDIEGNDTGEHLEFDMEDIELPLRLNECEARHRKNLEFLKMQFVIIDKKEDKKGKFILSWKEEEKLKILQEFYKREMEALDLFLGQNGTNKLLNGRKPYYSMYEDINDMLVPILPKLKLKADDIANKIKEKYSNKATEKNVLE
;
A
#
# COMPACT_ATOMS: atom_id res chain seq x y z
N MET A 1 37.02 -18.35 11.40
CA MET A 1 35.71 -17.75 11.64
C MET A 1 35.44 -16.70 10.55
N ALA A 2 34.25 -16.69 10.00
CA ALA A 2 33.85 -15.62 9.08
C ALA A 2 33.43 -14.37 9.88
N ASP A 3 33.86 -13.21 9.41
CA ASP A 3 33.44 -11.95 10.00
C ASP A 3 32.04 -11.58 9.44
N PHE A 4 31.18 -11.06 10.29
CA PHE A 4 29.82 -10.69 9.91
C PHE A 4 29.58 -9.21 10.18
N ILE A 5 28.89 -8.55 9.27
CA ILE A 5 28.38 -7.20 9.45
C ILE A 5 26.86 -7.30 9.50
N GLN A 6 26.25 -6.73 10.53
CA GLN A 6 24.81 -6.69 10.69
C GLN A 6 24.35 -5.26 10.98
N LEU A 7 23.47 -4.74 10.16
CA LEU A 7 22.85 -3.44 10.40
C LEU A 7 21.81 -3.56 11.51
N LYS A 8 21.72 -2.52 12.33
CA LYS A 8 20.68 -2.47 13.37
C LYS A 8 19.34 -2.20 12.73
N LYS A 9 18.32 -2.94 13.16
CA LYS A 9 16.93 -2.75 12.76
C LYS A 9 16.19 -1.95 13.83
N ASP A 10 16.50 -0.65 13.92
CA ASP A 10 15.79 0.25 14.81
C ASP A 10 14.55 0.80 14.09
N ASN A 11 13.48 1.09 14.85
CA ASN A 11 12.25 1.71 14.33
C ASN A 11 11.47 0.90 13.28
N ILE A 12 11.49 -0.42 13.40
CA ILE A 12 10.58 -1.28 12.65
C ILE A 12 9.24 -1.33 13.39
N LEU A 13 8.19 -0.87 12.74
CA LEU A 13 6.83 -1.01 13.24
C LEU A 13 6.25 -2.34 12.77
N LYS A 14 5.90 -3.20 13.72
CA LYS A 14 5.24 -4.47 13.45
C LYS A 14 3.77 -4.36 13.81
N ILE A 15 2.91 -4.72 12.88
CA ILE A 15 1.46 -4.74 13.09
C ILE A 15 0.98 -6.18 12.89
N GLY A 16 0.51 -6.80 13.96
CA GLY A 16 -0.08 -8.13 13.91
C GLY A 16 -1.39 -8.13 13.15
N ILE A 17 -1.69 -9.23 12.47
CA ILE A 17 -2.89 -9.39 11.66
C ILE A 17 -3.84 -10.36 12.34
N LYS A 18 -5.08 -9.92 12.55
CA LYS A 18 -6.17 -10.77 13.02
C LYS A 18 -7.03 -11.21 11.84
N ASP A 19 -7.60 -12.41 11.95
CA ASP A 19 -8.57 -12.88 11.00
C ASP A 19 -9.94 -12.21 11.19
N ILE A 20 -10.91 -12.55 10.36
CA ILE A 20 -12.25 -11.95 10.37
C ILE A 20 -12.99 -12.26 11.71
N GLU A 21 -12.63 -13.32 12.40
CA GLU A 21 -13.19 -13.70 13.70
C GLU A 21 -12.47 -13.05 14.88
N GLY A 22 -11.41 -12.30 14.61
CA GLY A 22 -10.62 -11.61 15.63
C GLY A 22 -9.50 -12.44 16.23
N ASN A 23 -9.18 -13.59 15.66
CA ASN A 23 -8.08 -14.43 16.11
C ASN A 23 -6.76 -13.97 15.50
N ASP A 24 -5.67 -14.08 16.27
CA ASP A 24 -4.32 -13.79 15.78
C ASP A 24 -3.94 -14.84 14.71
N THR A 25 -3.57 -14.37 13.52
CA THR A 25 -3.16 -15.25 12.41
C THR A 25 -1.71 -15.71 12.53
N GLY A 26 -0.92 -15.10 13.44
CA GLY A 26 0.52 -15.30 13.50
C GLY A 26 1.29 -14.51 12.42
N GLU A 27 0.63 -13.90 11.48
CA GLU A 27 1.21 -13.04 10.47
C GLU A 27 1.27 -11.58 10.93
N HIS A 28 2.19 -10.83 10.36
CA HIS A 28 2.31 -9.40 10.65
C HIS A 28 2.80 -8.63 9.43
N LEU A 29 2.54 -7.32 9.43
CA LEU A 29 3.13 -6.37 8.51
C LEU A 29 4.31 -5.69 9.19
N GLU A 30 5.37 -5.44 8.45
CA GLU A 30 6.52 -4.69 8.93
C GLU A 30 6.70 -3.41 8.12
N PHE A 31 6.87 -2.30 8.83
CA PHE A 31 7.18 -1.00 8.22
C PHE A 31 8.48 -0.48 8.81
N ASP A 32 9.47 -0.27 7.95
CA ASP A 32 10.69 0.42 8.34
C ASP A 32 10.41 1.93 8.37
N MET A 33 10.29 2.48 9.57
CA MET A 33 9.94 3.90 9.76
C MET A 33 11.10 4.84 9.40
N GLU A 34 12.29 4.31 9.12
CA GLU A 34 13.42 5.07 8.62
C GLU A 34 13.57 5.02 7.09
N ASP A 35 12.74 4.24 6.43
CA ASP A 35 12.70 4.17 4.98
C ASP A 35 12.06 5.43 4.40
N ILE A 36 12.88 6.31 3.82
CA ILE A 36 12.40 7.57 3.23
C ILE A 36 11.52 7.36 2.00
N GLU A 37 11.57 6.18 1.37
CA GLU A 37 10.73 5.85 0.23
C GLU A 37 9.33 5.38 0.63
N LEU A 38 9.12 5.03 1.90
CA LEU A 38 7.84 4.52 2.38
C LEU A 38 6.69 5.50 2.14
N PRO A 39 6.80 6.81 2.46
CA PRO A 39 5.76 7.77 2.08
C PRO A 39 5.56 7.92 0.58
N LEU A 40 6.63 7.80 -0.21
CA LEU A 40 6.54 7.85 -1.67
C LEU A 40 5.77 6.65 -2.23
N ARG A 41 5.99 5.47 -1.68
CA ARG A 41 5.24 4.27 -2.06
C ARG A 41 3.76 4.37 -1.68
N LEU A 42 3.46 5.02 -0.55
CA LEU A 42 2.08 5.29 -0.17
C LEU A 42 1.39 6.22 -1.18
N ASN A 43 2.08 7.29 -1.60
CA ASN A 43 1.56 8.19 -2.64
C ASN A 43 1.34 7.46 -3.97
N GLU A 44 2.26 6.59 -4.35
CA GLU A 44 2.14 5.79 -5.57
C GLU A 44 0.96 4.80 -5.48
N CYS A 45 0.78 4.19 -4.33
CA CYS A 45 -0.37 3.32 -4.05
C CYS A 45 -1.70 4.07 -4.28
N GLU A 46 -1.82 5.26 -3.72
CA GLU A 46 -3.00 6.12 -3.88
C GLU A 46 -3.22 6.52 -5.35
N ALA A 47 -2.15 6.90 -6.05
CA ALA A 47 -2.23 7.26 -7.46
C ALA A 47 -2.70 6.08 -8.32
N ARG A 48 -2.21 4.88 -8.05
CA ARG A 48 -2.64 3.67 -8.75
C ARG A 48 -4.08 3.30 -8.42
N HIS A 49 -4.50 3.47 -7.19
CA HIS A 49 -5.90 3.24 -6.79
C HIS A 49 -6.85 4.12 -7.61
N ARG A 50 -6.54 5.40 -7.75
CA ARG A 50 -7.34 6.33 -8.57
C ARG A 50 -7.40 5.89 -10.03
N LYS A 51 -6.28 5.48 -10.60
CA LYS A 51 -6.24 4.94 -11.98
C LYS A 51 -7.06 3.66 -12.11
N ASN A 52 -7.02 2.80 -11.11
CA ASN A 52 -7.80 1.57 -11.10
C ASN A 52 -9.29 1.85 -11.07
N LEU A 53 -9.73 2.85 -10.31
CA LEU A 53 -11.13 3.28 -10.28
C LEU A 53 -11.57 3.85 -11.65
N GLU A 54 -10.73 4.65 -12.30
CA GLU A 54 -11.00 5.16 -13.64
C GLU A 54 -11.11 4.03 -14.65
N PHE A 55 -10.21 3.06 -14.59
CA PHE A 55 -10.25 1.86 -15.43
C PHE A 55 -11.58 1.13 -15.26
N LEU A 56 -11.99 0.86 -14.02
CA LEU A 56 -13.25 0.19 -13.71
C LEU A 56 -14.44 0.93 -14.30
N LYS A 57 -14.50 2.24 -14.07
CA LYS A 57 -15.57 3.11 -14.58
C LYS A 57 -15.65 3.09 -16.10
N MET A 58 -14.50 3.25 -16.77
CA MET A 58 -14.43 3.26 -18.23
C MET A 58 -14.87 1.91 -18.83
N GLN A 59 -14.40 0.81 -18.26
CA GLN A 59 -14.77 -0.52 -18.74
C GLN A 59 -16.27 -0.81 -18.56
N PHE A 60 -16.84 -0.39 -17.45
CA PHE A 60 -18.27 -0.54 -17.22
C PHE A 60 -19.10 0.28 -18.21
N VAL A 61 -18.68 1.51 -18.51
CA VAL A 61 -19.34 2.35 -19.52
C VAL A 61 -19.30 1.69 -20.90
N ILE A 62 -18.16 1.10 -21.27
CA ILE A 62 -18.03 0.40 -22.57
C ILE A 62 -18.98 -0.79 -22.63
N ILE A 63 -19.06 -1.57 -21.56
CA ILE A 63 -19.96 -2.74 -21.50
C ILE A 63 -21.43 -2.30 -21.55
N ASP A 64 -21.79 -1.25 -20.82
CA ASP A 64 -23.18 -0.75 -20.75
C ASP A 64 -23.69 -0.23 -22.10
N LYS A 65 -22.81 0.21 -22.99
CA LYS A 65 -23.18 0.65 -24.34
C LYS A 65 -23.49 -0.50 -25.31
N LYS A 66 -23.13 -1.72 -24.96
CA LYS A 66 -23.40 -2.90 -25.79
C LYS A 66 -24.75 -3.51 -25.42
N GLU A 67 -25.36 -4.20 -26.40
CA GLU A 67 -26.55 -4.98 -26.11
C GLU A 67 -26.21 -6.20 -25.29
N ASP A 68 -27.09 -6.52 -24.31
CA ASP A 68 -26.91 -7.70 -23.49
C ASP A 68 -27.30 -8.96 -24.28
N LYS A 69 -26.74 -10.07 -23.85
CA LYS A 69 -26.98 -11.38 -24.46
C LYS A 69 -27.26 -12.38 -23.34
N LYS A 70 -27.98 -13.42 -23.69
CA LYS A 70 -28.22 -14.55 -22.78
C LYS A 70 -26.88 -15.23 -22.46
N GLY A 71 -26.58 -15.39 -21.19
CA GLY A 71 -25.41 -16.11 -20.72
C GLY A 71 -25.61 -17.62 -20.72
N LYS A 72 -24.57 -18.33 -20.28
CA LYS A 72 -24.56 -19.80 -20.29
C LYS A 72 -25.36 -20.41 -19.14
N PHE A 73 -25.55 -19.67 -18.05
CA PHE A 73 -26.22 -20.18 -16.85
C PHE A 73 -26.98 -19.05 -16.13
N ILE A 74 -26.52 -18.62 -14.95
CA ILE A 74 -27.24 -17.64 -14.13
C ILE A 74 -26.94 -16.18 -14.49
N LEU A 75 -25.85 -15.94 -15.24
CA LEU A 75 -25.39 -14.59 -15.56
C LEU A 75 -25.70 -14.26 -17.02
N SER A 76 -26.14 -13.04 -17.29
CA SER A 76 -26.15 -12.50 -18.65
C SER A 76 -24.71 -12.25 -19.12
N TRP A 77 -24.53 -12.00 -20.41
CA TRP A 77 -23.22 -11.68 -20.96
C TRP A 77 -22.62 -10.43 -20.32
N LYS A 78 -23.41 -9.36 -20.13
CA LYS A 78 -22.94 -8.14 -19.47
C LYS A 78 -22.54 -8.37 -18.02
N GLU A 79 -23.34 -9.12 -17.28
CA GLU A 79 -23.03 -9.46 -15.88
C GLU A 79 -21.72 -10.21 -15.79
N GLU A 80 -21.51 -11.21 -16.65
CA GLU A 80 -20.26 -11.98 -16.69
C GLU A 80 -19.06 -11.09 -17.04
N GLU A 81 -19.19 -10.24 -18.06
CA GLU A 81 -18.11 -9.32 -18.45
C GLU A 81 -17.76 -8.33 -17.33
N LYS A 82 -18.76 -7.78 -16.64
CA LYS A 82 -18.53 -6.88 -15.51
C LYS A 82 -17.80 -7.57 -14.36
N LEU A 83 -18.14 -8.82 -14.07
CA LEU A 83 -17.44 -9.59 -13.04
C LEU A 83 -15.99 -9.88 -13.41
N LYS A 84 -15.70 -10.15 -14.68
CA LYS A 84 -14.33 -10.31 -15.17
C LYS A 84 -13.52 -9.02 -15.01
N ILE A 85 -14.15 -7.88 -15.30
CA ILE A 85 -13.52 -6.57 -15.09
C ILE A 85 -13.23 -6.34 -13.59
N LEU A 86 -14.15 -6.70 -12.71
CA LEU A 86 -13.93 -6.61 -11.27
C LEU A 86 -12.77 -7.50 -10.80
N GLN A 87 -12.61 -8.70 -11.36
CA GLN A 87 -11.45 -9.55 -11.07
C GLN A 87 -10.15 -8.86 -11.42
N GLU A 88 -10.08 -8.24 -12.60
CA GLU A 88 -8.89 -7.49 -13.03
C GLU A 88 -8.67 -6.25 -12.15
N PHE A 89 -9.72 -5.55 -11.77
CA PHE A 89 -9.67 -4.42 -10.85
C PHE A 89 -9.07 -4.85 -9.49
N TYR A 90 -9.56 -5.92 -8.91
CA TYR A 90 -9.05 -6.40 -7.62
C TYR A 90 -7.58 -6.81 -7.69
N LYS A 91 -7.19 -7.42 -8.79
CA LYS A 91 -5.78 -7.77 -9.01
C LYS A 91 -4.89 -6.52 -9.02
N ARG A 92 -5.32 -5.47 -9.72
CA ARG A 92 -4.61 -4.19 -9.77
C ARG A 92 -4.59 -3.48 -8.40
N GLU A 93 -5.69 -3.57 -7.65
CA GLU A 93 -5.76 -3.01 -6.30
C GLU A 93 -4.77 -3.72 -5.35
N MET A 94 -4.68 -5.04 -5.42
CA MET A 94 -3.72 -5.81 -4.62
C MET A 94 -2.27 -5.44 -4.98
N GLU A 95 -1.96 -5.30 -6.25
CA GLU A 95 -0.64 -4.86 -6.71
C GLU A 95 -0.31 -3.45 -6.20
N ALA A 96 -1.28 -2.53 -6.22
CA ALA A 96 -1.12 -1.18 -5.71
C ALA A 96 -0.86 -1.18 -4.19
N LEU A 97 -1.66 -1.90 -3.44
CA LEU A 97 -1.52 -2.00 -1.98
C LEU A 97 -0.20 -2.65 -1.57
N ASP A 98 0.26 -3.65 -2.29
CA ASP A 98 1.52 -4.33 -1.99
C ASP A 98 2.75 -3.43 -2.16
N LEU A 99 2.65 -2.33 -2.90
CA LEU A 99 3.73 -1.33 -2.95
C LEU A 99 4.03 -0.76 -1.57
N PHE A 100 3.00 -0.54 -0.77
CA PHE A 100 3.13 0.01 0.57
C PHE A 100 3.21 -1.06 1.64
N LEU A 101 2.36 -2.09 1.56
CA LEU A 101 2.28 -3.15 2.55
C LEU A 101 3.44 -4.15 2.49
N GLY A 102 4.18 -4.15 1.39
CA GLY A 102 5.24 -5.12 1.12
C GLY A 102 4.74 -6.33 0.36
N GLN A 103 5.66 -7.18 -0.02
CA GLN A 103 5.37 -8.38 -0.80
C GLN A 103 4.35 -9.26 -0.07
N ASN A 104 3.29 -9.66 -0.77
CA ASN A 104 2.19 -10.46 -0.23
C ASN A 104 1.43 -9.82 0.96
N GLY A 105 1.61 -8.52 1.19
CA GLY A 105 0.95 -7.81 2.29
C GLY A 105 -0.56 -7.91 2.24
N THR A 106 -1.15 -7.74 1.06
CA THR A 106 -2.59 -7.85 0.87
C THR A 106 -3.09 -9.27 1.15
N ASN A 107 -2.38 -10.29 0.67
CA ASN A 107 -2.74 -11.69 0.93
C ASN A 107 -2.68 -12.03 2.42
N LYS A 108 -1.72 -11.50 3.14
CA LYS A 108 -1.63 -11.67 4.60
C LYS A 108 -2.85 -11.07 5.30
N LEU A 109 -3.26 -9.87 4.90
CA LEU A 109 -4.44 -9.19 5.46
C LEU A 109 -5.73 -9.94 5.14
N LEU A 110 -5.88 -10.42 3.91
CA LEU A 110 -7.06 -11.16 3.48
C LEU A 110 -7.18 -12.52 4.18
N ASN A 111 -6.05 -13.14 4.52
CA ASN A 111 -5.99 -14.42 5.22
C ASN A 111 -6.94 -15.48 4.61
N GLY A 112 -6.80 -15.70 3.28
CA GLY A 112 -7.63 -16.64 2.54
C GLY A 112 -8.97 -16.09 2.06
N ARG A 113 -9.39 -14.91 2.52
CA ARG A 113 -10.57 -14.23 2.00
C ARG A 113 -10.29 -13.72 0.57
N LYS A 114 -11.31 -13.76 -0.26
CA LYS A 114 -11.22 -13.17 -1.61
C LYS A 114 -11.27 -11.65 -1.53
N PRO A 115 -10.60 -10.95 -2.46
CA PRO A 115 -10.72 -9.50 -2.57
C PRO A 115 -12.18 -9.06 -2.73
N TYR A 116 -12.49 -7.89 -2.19
CA TYR A 116 -13.83 -7.32 -2.20
C TYR A 116 -13.76 -5.82 -2.48
N TYR A 117 -14.87 -5.24 -2.89
CA TYR A 117 -14.91 -3.87 -3.43
C TYR A 117 -14.34 -2.81 -2.47
N SER A 118 -14.70 -2.85 -1.21
CA SER A 118 -14.24 -1.87 -0.21
C SER A 118 -12.91 -2.22 0.45
N MET A 119 -12.18 -3.19 -0.10
CA MET A 119 -10.90 -3.64 0.45
C MET A 119 -9.88 -2.50 0.62
N TYR A 120 -9.74 -1.64 -0.40
CA TYR A 120 -8.80 -0.53 -0.36
C TYR A 120 -9.14 0.44 0.77
N GLU A 121 -10.39 0.86 0.87
CA GLU A 121 -10.87 1.79 1.89
C GLU A 121 -10.70 1.20 3.29
N ASP A 122 -11.03 -0.06 3.47
CA ASP A 122 -10.90 -0.75 4.77
C ASP A 122 -9.43 -0.80 5.22
N ILE A 123 -8.52 -1.14 4.30
CA ILE A 123 -7.08 -1.18 4.59
C ILE A 123 -6.56 0.25 4.86
N ASN A 124 -6.97 1.21 4.04
CA ASN A 124 -6.57 2.60 4.21
C ASN A 124 -7.00 3.16 5.58
N ASP A 125 -8.21 2.87 6.01
CA ASP A 125 -8.72 3.27 7.31
C ASP A 125 -7.88 2.70 8.47
N MET A 126 -7.40 1.48 8.34
CA MET A 126 -6.49 0.87 9.32
C MET A 126 -5.12 1.55 9.34
N LEU A 127 -4.68 2.12 8.22
CA LEU A 127 -3.37 2.78 8.10
C LEU A 127 -3.39 4.25 8.53
N VAL A 128 -4.57 4.88 8.62
CA VAL A 128 -4.71 6.29 9.01
C VAL A 128 -3.93 6.66 10.28
N PRO A 129 -3.93 5.87 11.37
CA PRO A 129 -3.17 6.20 12.57
C PRO A 129 -1.65 6.21 12.37
N ILE A 130 -1.15 5.56 11.32
CA ILE A 130 0.29 5.44 11.03
C ILE A 130 0.77 6.63 10.19
N LEU A 131 -0.09 7.19 9.35
CA LEU A 131 0.28 8.24 8.38
C LEU A 131 0.95 9.47 9.01
N PRO A 132 0.46 10.03 10.14
CA PRO A 132 1.13 11.15 10.79
C PRO A 132 2.56 10.81 11.25
N LYS A 133 2.79 9.58 11.69
CA LYS A 133 4.11 9.11 12.13
C LYS A 133 5.11 9.09 10.97
N LEU A 134 4.67 8.67 9.79
CA LEU A 134 5.50 8.65 8.58
C LEU A 134 5.93 10.06 8.18
N LYS A 135 5.00 11.00 8.17
CA LYS A 135 5.27 12.40 7.82
C LYS A 135 6.22 13.06 8.81
N LEU A 136 5.97 12.89 10.10
CA LEU A 136 6.84 13.46 11.15
C LEU A 136 8.26 12.91 11.04
N LYS A 137 8.42 11.62 10.76
CA LYS A 137 9.73 11.01 10.63
C LYS A 137 10.50 11.57 9.44
N ALA A 138 9.87 11.78 8.31
CA ALA A 138 10.48 12.37 7.12
C ALA A 138 10.95 13.81 7.40
N ASP A 139 10.13 14.62 8.05
CA ASP A 139 10.46 15.99 8.43
C ASP A 139 11.64 16.02 9.42
N ASP A 140 11.64 15.13 10.39
CA ASP A 140 12.71 15.00 11.40
C ASP A 140 14.06 14.67 10.74
N ILE A 141 14.08 13.72 9.81
CA ILE A 141 15.30 13.36 9.07
C ILE A 141 15.79 14.55 8.24
N ALA A 142 14.89 15.24 7.54
CA ALA A 142 15.24 16.41 6.74
C ALA A 142 15.84 17.54 7.60
N ASN A 143 15.26 17.79 8.76
CA ASN A 143 15.76 18.80 9.69
C ASN A 143 17.13 18.44 10.27
N LYS A 144 17.34 17.17 10.63
CA LYS A 144 18.64 16.69 11.10
C LYS A 144 19.74 16.88 10.07
N ILE A 145 19.44 16.62 8.79
CA ILE A 145 20.37 16.84 7.69
C ILE A 145 20.70 18.32 7.56
N LYS A 146 19.71 19.20 7.59
CA LYS A 146 19.90 20.67 7.52
C LYS A 146 20.78 21.17 8.67
N GLU A 147 20.51 20.77 9.89
CA GLU A 147 21.29 21.14 11.07
C GLU A 147 22.76 20.72 10.92
N LYS A 148 22.99 19.48 10.51
CA LYS A 148 24.34 18.94 10.30
C LYS A 148 25.13 19.74 9.26
N TYR A 149 24.52 20.11 8.13
CA TYR A 149 25.20 20.90 7.10
C TYR A 149 25.36 22.36 7.48
N SER A 150 24.43 22.96 8.17
CA SER A 150 24.54 24.33 8.70
C SER A 150 25.69 24.45 9.70
N ASN A 151 25.83 23.52 10.62
CA ASN A 151 26.92 23.50 11.60
C ASN A 151 28.28 23.35 10.92
N LYS A 152 28.42 22.49 9.93
CA LYS A 152 29.65 22.31 9.17
C LYS A 152 30.04 23.58 8.39
N ALA A 153 29.08 24.26 7.78
CA ALA A 153 29.32 25.52 7.09
C ALA A 153 29.77 26.60 8.05
N THR A 154 29.18 26.70 9.24
CA THR A 154 29.57 27.65 10.29
C THR A 154 30.99 27.38 10.80
N GLU A 155 31.34 26.12 11.04
CA GLU A 155 32.70 25.75 11.46
C GLU A 155 33.74 26.08 10.42
N LYS A 156 33.48 25.89 9.12
CA LYS A 156 34.36 26.28 8.04
C LYS A 156 34.59 27.83 8.00
N ASN A 157 33.54 28.57 8.21
CA ASN A 157 33.61 30.03 8.20
C ASN A 157 34.38 30.61 9.41
N VAL A 158 34.36 29.90 10.54
CA VAL A 158 35.11 30.29 11.74
C VAL A 158 36.61 29.99 11.60
N LEU A 159 37.00 29.01 10.81
CA LEU A 159 38.40 28.60 10.60
C LEU A 159 39.09 29.40 9.49
N GLU A 160 38.36 30.15 8.69
CA GLU A 160 38.91 31.12 7.73
C GLU A 160 38.99 32.49 8.34
#